data_28508054930b06a430873e37e29208ef
#
_entry.id   28508054930b06a430873e37e29208ef
#
_cell.length_a   1.000
_cell.length_b   1.000
_cell.length_c   1.000
_cell.angle_alpha   90.00
_cell.angle_beta   90.00
_cell.angle_gamma   90.00
#
_symmetry.space_group_name_H-M   'P 1'
#
loop_
_entity.id
_entity.type
_entity.pdbx_description
1 polymer ?
#
loop_
_entity_poly.entity_id
_entity_poly.type
_entity_poly.pdbx_seq_one_letter_code
_entity_poly.pdbx_strand_id
1 'polypeptide(L)'
;ILKKNNYLFVDGRYTIQAQNESGKYFKIIQIHKNLPSSIFKGINLGFDPKLFTSKQLKYYFSNKNNLIPINKNLIDQIYKKKQKKTKPFFSLNKNIVGENHQSKLKRVRNFLKSNKADYLFVSAPENVAWLLNIRGYNNPNSPIPNSRLIISKNNELFLLAEKKSTLKIIKEKKIKKNQLIDPKNFVDLIEKLKIGNFILDNQSCSIFYEKIIRNKFKIMDKDDPIYKFKSIKNSDEIKHMIEAHKKDGLALTRFIH
;
A
#
# COMPACT_ATOMS: atom_id res chain seq x y z
N ILE A 1 18.56 -6.43 14.38
CA ILE A 1 19.98 -6.34 14.83
C ILE A 1 19.99 -6.30 16.34
N LEU A 2 20.67 -7.20 16.98
CA LEU A 2 20.83 -7.30 18.42
C LEU A 2 22.31 -7.29 18.78
N LYS A 3 22.64 -6.94 20.03
CA LYS A 3 24.04 -6.90 20.49
C LYS A 3 24.86 -8.18 20.25
N LYS A 4 24.21 -9.36 20.27
CA LYS A 4 24.90 -10.66 20.14
C LYS A 4 24.58 -11.43 18.85
N ASN A 5 23.43 -11.21 18.22
CA ASN A 5 22.99 -11.96 17.04
C ASN A 5 22.18 -11.09 16.10
N ASN A 6 22.37 -11.29 14.82
CA ASN A 6 21.53 -10.75 13.77
C ASN A 6 20.63 -11.85 13.24
N TYR A 7 19.36 -11.57 13.01
CA TYR A 7 18.39 -12.51 12.44
C TYR A 7 17.84 -11.97 11.14
N LEU A 8 17.71 -12.81 10.13
CA LEU A 8 17.04 -12.52 8.89
C LEU A 8 15.86 -13.48 8.74
N PHE A 9 14.65 -12.92 8.83
CA PHE A 9 13.41 -13.67 8.64
C PHE A 9 13.03 -13.65 7.17
N VAL A 10 12.89 -14.82 6.58
CA VAL A 10 12.60 -14.98 5.15
C VAL A 10 11.43 -15.93 4.93
N ASP A 11 10.75 -15.77 3.82
CA ASP A 11 9.81 -16.76 3.31
C ASP A 11 10.56 -18.04 2.90
N GLY A 12 9.89 -19.18 2.98
CA GLY A 12 10.51 -20.49 2.67
C GLY A 12 11.13 -20.60 1.28
N ARG A 13 10.63 -19.81 0.31
CA ARG A 13 11.18 -19.75 -1.06
C ARG A 13 12.57 -19.12 -1.15
N TYR A 14 12.97 -18.34 -0.15
CA TYR A 14 14.22 -17.56 -0.16
C TYR A 14 15.27 -18.07 0.82
N THR A 15 15.07 -19.22 1.48
CA THR A 15 16.00 -19.72 2.51
C THR A 15 17.39 -20.03 1.96
N ILE A 16 17.48 -20.66 0.79
CA ILE A 16 18.76 -20.99 0.13
C ILE A 16 19.48 -19.70 -0.31
N GLN A 17 18.76 -18.79 -0.97
CA GLN A 17 19.33 -17.52 -1.38
C GLN A 17 19.84 -16.71 -0.19
N ALA A 18 19.04 -16.59 0.88
CA ALA A 18 19.41 -15.88 2.09
C ALA A 18 20.65 -16.49 2.74
N GLN A 19 20.76 -17.81 2.79
CA GLN A 19 21.92 -18.50 3.32
C GLN A 19 23.18 -18.20 2.51
N ASN A 20 23.10 -18.23 1.19
CA ASN A 20 24.24 -17.99 0.30
C ASN A 20 24.70 -16.52 0.34
N GLU A 21 23.75 -15.56 0.35
CA GLU A 21 24.07 -14.15 0.26
C GLU A 21 24.40 -13.52 1.62
N SER A 22 23.81 -14.00 2.73
CA SER A 22 23.87 -13.33 4.03
C SER A 22 24.08 -14.25 5.24
N GLY A 23 24.09 -15.57 5.08
CA GLY A 23 24.22 -16.55 6.17
C GLY A 23 25.48 -16.38 7.03
N LYS A 24 26.52 -15.76 6.50
CA LYS A 24 27.73 -15.40 7.24
C LYS A 24 27.49 -14.35 8.34
N TYR A 25 26.50 -13.46 8.13
CA TYR A 25 26.23 -12.32 9.03
C TYR A 25 24.93 -12.44 9.79
N PHE A 26 24.02 -13.33 9.36
CA PHE A 26 22.69 -13.47 9.91
C PHE A 26 22.34 -14.93 10.19
N LYS A 27 21.62 -15.17 11.26
CA LYS A 27 20.89 -16.43 11.45
C LYS A 27 19.61 -16.37 10.60
N ILE A 28 19.53 -17.27 9.61
CA ILE A 28 18.38 -17.32 8.69
C ILE A 28 17.23 -18.08 9.37
N ILE A 29 16.06 -17.45 9.44
CA ILE A 29 14.84 -18.00 10.06
C ILE A 29 13.72 -18.01 9.04
N GLN A 30 13.09 -19.15 8.83
CA GLN A 30 11.89 -19.26 8.01
C GLN A 30 10.67 -18.74 8.81
N ILE A 31 10.08 -17.63 8.37
CA ILE A 31 9.11 -16.84 9.14
C ILE A 31 7.84 -17.63 9.50
N HIS A 32 7.35 -18.50 8.63
CA HIS A 32 6.13 -19.29 8.91
C HIS A 32 6.36 -20.46 9.87
N LYS A 33 7.60 -20.93 10.00
CA LYS A 33 7.96 -21.97 10.98
C LYS A 33 8.22 -21.36 12.35
N ASN A 34 8.88 -20.20 12.38
CA ASN A 34 9.24 -19.50 13.62
C ASN A 34 8.93 -18.01 13.48
N LEU A 35 7.96 -17.50 14.25
CA LEU A 35 7.68 -16.08 14.30
C LEU A 35 8.76 -15.33 15.09
N PRO A 36 9.01 -14.05 14.76
CA PRO A 36 9.93 -13.22 15.54
C PRO A 36 9.60 -13.19 17.04
N SER A 37 8.33 -13.30 17.42
CA SER A 37 7.86 -13.36 18.81
C SER A 37 8.34 -14.60 19.58
N SER A 38 8.74 -15.67 18.91
CA SER A 38 9.32 -16.83 19.58
C SER A 38 10.76 -16.58 20.03
N ILE A 39 11.47 -15.66 19.35
CA ILE A 39 12.89 -15.33 19.59
C ILE A 39 13.00 -14.08 20.46
N PHE A 40 12.20 -13.04 20.17
CA PHE A 40 12.24 -11.76 20.87
C PHE A 40 11.18 -11.72 21.96
N LYS A 41 11.62 -11.75 23.22
CA LYS A 41 10.74 -11.71 24.40
C LYS A 41 11.29 -10.74 25.45
N GLY A 42 10.45 -9.83 25.91
CA GLY A 42 10.77 -8.92 27.02
C GLY A 42 11.87 -7.91 26.69
N ILE A 43 12.05 -7.53 25.44
CA ILE A 43 13.08 -6.58 25.00
C ILE A 43 12.48 -5.27 24.47
N ASN A 44 13.31 -4.23 24.45
CA ASN A 44 13.03 -3.01 23.70
C ASN A 44 13.37 -3.26 22.23
N LEU A 45 12.35 -3.22 21.36
CA LEU A 45 12.50 -3.48 19.94
C LEU A 45 12.14 -2.24 19.12
N GLY A 46 13.14 -1.64 18.48
CA GLY A 46 12.95 -0.54 17.53
C GLY A 46 12.37 -1.02 16.21
N PHE A 47 11.40 -0.30 15.65
CA PHE A 47 10.81 -0.59 14.35
C PHE A 47 10.57 0.68 13.52
N ASP A 48 10.59 0.56 12.19
CA ASP A 48 10.21 1.64 11.29
C ASP A 48 8.67 1.67 11.13
N PRO A 49 7.99 2.73 11.60
CA PRO A 49 6.52 2.82 11.54
C PRO A 49 5.95 2.93 10.13
N LYS A 50 6.78 3.20 9.11
CA LYS A 50 6.37 3.23 7.70
C LYS A 50 6.29 1.85 7.07
N LEU A 51 6.97 0.85 7.65
CA LEU A 51 7.08 -0.50 7.11
C LEU A 51 6.10 -1.51 7.72
N PHE A 52 5.46 -1.17 8.83
CA PHE A 52 4.57 -2.09 9.54
C PHE A 52 3.17 -1.49 9.69
N THR A 53 2.18 -2.37 9.58
CA THR A 53 0.82 -2.08 10.06
C THR A 53 0.69 -2.50 11.52
N SER A 54 -0.29 -1.95 12.23
CA SER A 54 -0.58 -2.32 13.62
C SER A 54 -0.86 -3.82 13.77
N LYS A 55 -1.57 -4.41 12.79
CA LYS A 55 -1.88 -5.85 12.75
C LYS A 55 -0.61 -6.70 12.58
N GLN A 56 0.31 -6.27 11.70
CA GLN A 56 1.58 -6.98 11.49
C GLN A 56 2.47 -6.94 12.73
N LEU A 57 2.60 -5.78 13.39
CA LEU A 57 3.39 -5.70 14.63
C LEU A 57 2.82 -6.61 15.72
N LYS A 58 1.51 -6.62 15.90
CA LYS A 58 0.86 -7.51 16.86
C LYS A 58 1.10 -9.00 16.51
N TYR A 59 1.01 -9.36 15.25
CA TYR A 59 1.21 -10.73 14.79
C TYR A 59 2.66 -11.20 14.97
N TYR A 60 3.63 -10.40 14.52
CA TYR A 60 5.03 -10.81 14.51
C TYR A 60 5.72 -10.66 15.87
N PHE A 61 5.37 -9.66 16.66
CA PHE A 61 6.17 -9.31 17.84
C PHE A 61 5.45 -9.46 19.17
N SER A 62 4.14 -9.74 19.18
CA SER A 62 3.29 -9.94 20.35
C SER A 62 3.45 -8.89 21.49
N ASN A 63 2.60 -8.93 22.51
CA ASN A 63 2.56 -7.93 23.59
C ASN A 63 3.71 -8.05 24.63
N LYS A 64 4.68 -8.96 24.42
CA LYS A 64 5.79 -9.19 25.38
C LYS A 64 6.99 -8.28 25.16
N ASN A 65 7.05 -7.55 24.06
CA ASN A 65 8.14 -6.63 23.74
C ASN A 65 7.68 -5.18 23.85
N ASN A 66 8.58 -4.30 24.32
CA ASN A 66 8.37 -2.86 24.26
C ASN A 66 8.73 -2.37 22.84
N LEU A 67 7.73 -2.00 22.04
CA LEU A 67 7.88 -1.60 20.64
C LEU A 67 8.12 -0.11 20.53
N ILE A 68 9.29 0.29 20.07
CA ILE A 68 9.74 1.69 19.99
C ILE A 68 9.79 2.13 18.52
N PRO A 69 8.96 3.10 18.07
CA PRO A 69 9.01 3.59 16.71
C PRO A 69 10.30 4.38 16.47
N ILE A 70 11.03 4.03 15.41
CA ILE A 70 12.26 4.69 14.98
C ILE A 70 11.99 5.49 13.70
N ASN A 71 12.07 6.81 13.79
CA ASN A 71 11.74 7.70 12.67
C ASN A 71 12.79 7.71 11.55
N LYS A 72 14.05 7.37 11.88
CA LYS A 72 15.15 7.28 10.91
C LYS A 72 15.51 5.82 10.70
N ASN A 73 15.10 5.26 9.57
CA ASN A 73 15.45 3.90 9.20
C ASN A 73 16.98 3.76 9.06
N LEU A 74 17.58 2.80 9.77
CA LEU A 74 19.03 2.59 9.78
C LEU A 74 19.55 2.18 8.39
N ILE A 75 18.79 1.41 7.64
CA ILE A 75 19.17 0.99 6.27
C ILE A 75 19.20 2.20 5.32
N ASP A 76 18.21 3.11 5.42
CA ASP A 76 18.19 4.32 4.58
C ASP A 76 19.36 5.28 4.87
N GLN A 77 20.00 5.18 6.05
CA GLN A 77 21.18 5.99 6.38
C GLN A 77 22.46 5.50 5.69
N ILE A 78 22.59 4.19 5.48
CA ILE A 78 23.78 3.57 4.87
C ILE A 78 23.59 3.26 3.38
N TYR A 79 22.36 3.00 2.96
CA TYR A 79 22.05 2.66 1.57
C TYR A 79 21.76 3.90 0.74
N LYS A 80 22.75 4.35 -0.02
CA LYS A 80 22.56 5.44 -1.00
C LYS A 80 21.73 4.92 -2.18
N LYS A 81 20.43 5.16 -2.16
CA LYS A 81 19.55 4.86 -3.30
C LYS A 81 20.04 5.59 -4.55
N LYS A 82 20.43 4.82 -5.59
CA LYS A 82 20.57 5.41 -6.93
C LYS A 82 19.24 6.05 -7.31
N GLN A 83 19.24 7.34 -7.67
CA GLN A 83 18.02 8.03 -8.10
C GLN A 83 17.49 7.33 -9.36
N LYS A 84 16.43 6.51 -9.20
CA LYS A 84 15.73 5.97 -10.36
C LYS A 84 14.96 7.09 -11.04
N LYS A 85 15.06 7.20 -12.36
CA LYS A 85 14.23 8.16 -13.13
C LYS A 85 12.76 7.86 -12.81
N THR A 86 12.05 8.86 -12.31
CA THR A 86 10.62 8.75 -11.99
C THR A 86 9.84 8.58 -13.29
N LYS A 87 9.15 7.46 -13.46
CA LYS A 87 8.26 7.22 -14.59
C LYS A 87 6.86 7.76 -14.29
N PRO A 88 6.17 8.36 -15.29
CA PRO A 88 4.85 8.92 -15.09
C PRO A 88 3.78 7.84 -14.89
N PHE A 89 2.77 8.16 -14.09
CA PHE A 89 1.52 7.40 -14.07
C PHE A 89 0.78 7.59 -15.40
N PHE A 90 0.00 6.60 -15.78
CA PHE A 90 -0.85 6.65 -16.97
C PHE A 90 -2.24 6.13 -16.65
N SER A 91 -3.25 6.60 -17.38
CA SER A 91 -4.61 6.17 -17.23
C SER A 91 -4.97 5.04 -18.20
N LEU A 92 -5.92 4.21 -17.81
CA LEU A 92 -6.56 3.23 -18.66
C LEU A 92 -7.87 3.78 -19.22
N ASN A 93 -8.13 3.52 -20.48
CA ASN A 93 -9.37 3.92 -21.17
C ASN A 93 -10.57 3.10 -20.67
N LYS A 94 -11.78 3.67 -20.81
CA LYS A 94 -13.02 3.01 -20.43
C LYS A 94 -13.18 1.63 -21.11
N ASN A 95 -12.81 1.52 -22.37
CA ASN A 95 -12.88 0.26 -23.13
C ASN A 95 -12.02 -0.88 -22.56
N ILE A 96 -11.03 -0.55 -21.73
CA ILE A 96 -10.18 -1.55 -21.07
C ILE A 96 -10.75 -1.91 -19.68
N VAL A 97 -11.28 -0.94 -18.95
CA VAL A 97 -11.68 -1.11 -17.56
C VAL A 97 -13.19 -1.25 -17.36
N GLY A 98 -13.99 -1.03 -18.40
CA GLY A 98 -15.44 -1.17 -18.40
C GLY A 98 -16.20 -0.10 -17.61
N GLU A 99 -15.62 0.44 -16.54
CA GLU A 99 -16.25 1.41 -15.65
C GLU A 99 -15.36 2.65 -15.46
N ASN A 100 -15.97 3.85 -15.52
CA ASN A 100 -15.23 5.08 -15.26
C ASN A 100 -14.94 5.27 -13.77
N HIS A 101 -13.90 6.04 -13.46
CA HIS A 101 -13.47 6.28 -12.08
C HIS A 101 -14.49 7.08 -11.24
N GLN A 102 -15.33 7.93 -11.86
CA GLN A 102 -16.35 8.69 -11.14
C GLN A 102 -17.45 7.79 -10.60
N SER A 103 -17.89 6.79 -11.37
CA SER A 103 -18.82 5.76 -10.90
C SER A 103 -18.25 4.98 -9.70
N LYS A 104 -16.99 4.57 -9.77
CA LYS A 104 -16.28 3.90 -8.68
C LYS A 104 -16.19 4.78 -7.43
N LEU A 105 -15.84 6.06 -7.58
CA LEU A 105 -15.83 7.04 -6.49
C LEU A 105 -17.21 7.24 -5.86
N LYS A 106 -18.28 7.26 -6.67
CA LYS A 106 -19.66 7.35 -6.15
C LYS A 106 -20.00 6.18 -5.24
N ARG A 107 -19.58 4.95 -5.59
CA ARG A 107 -19.76 3.76 -4.71
C ARG A 107 -19.03 3.92 -3.37
N VAL A 108 -17.79 4.41 -3.38
CA VAL A 108 -17.03 4.66 -2.15
C VAL A 108 -17.71 5.74 -1.28
N ARG A 109 -18.20 6.82 -1.89
CA ARG A 109 -18.90 7.88 -1.15
C ARG A 109 -20.23 7.40 -0.55
N ASN A 110 -20.96 6.55 -1.27
CA ASN A 110 -22.17 5.93 -0.72
C ASN A 110 -21.84 5.04 0.47
N PHE A 111 -20.74 4.26 0.39
CA PHE A 111 -20.26 3.49 1.51
C PHE A 111 -19.88 4.37 2.71
N LEU A 112 -19.21 5.51 2.51
CA LEU A 112 -18.90 6.45 3.58
C LEU A 112 -20.19 6.96 4.26
N LYS A 113 -21.18 7.37 3.46
CA LYS A 113 -22.47 7.87 3.96
C LYS A 113 -23.22 6.82 4.78
N SER A 114 -23.32 5.59 4.27
CA SER A 114 -24.01 4.49 4.97
C SER A 114 -23.32 4.07 6.28
N ASN A 115 -22.00 4.29 6.39
CA ASN A 115 -21.23 4.03 7.60
C ASN A 115 -21.09 5.25 8.52
N LYS A 116 -21.76 6.39 8.23
CA LYS A 116 -21.63 7.64 8.99
C LYS A 116 -20.16 8.09 9.14
N ALA A 117 -19.34 7.83 8.12
CA ALA A 117 -17.95 8.22 8.04
C ALA A 117 -17.77 9.45 7.15
N ASP A 118 -16.79 10.28 7.49
CA ASP A 118 -16.49 11.50 6.75
C ASP A 118 -15.40 11.27 5.72
N TYR A 119 -14.45 10.39 6.04
CA TYR A 119 -13.27 10.12 5.22
C TYR A 119 -12.92 8.64 5.16
N LEU A 120 -12.28 8.25 4.06
CA LEU A 120 -11.59 6.96 3.89
C LEU A 120 -10.14 7.23 3.50
N PHE A 121 -9.19 6.61 4.18
CA PHE A 121 -7.80 6.55 3.74
C PHE A 121 -7.53 5.24 3.00
N VAL A 122 -7.31 5.33 1.71
CA VAL A 122 -6.92 4.21 0.87
C VAL A 122 -5.39 4.12 0.89
N SER A 123 -4.86 3.25 1.71
CA SER A 123 -3.41 3.05 1.88
C SER A 123 -2.81 2.08 0.87
N ALA A 124 -3.61 1.16 0.35
CA ALA A 124 -3.21 0.16 -0.62
C ALA A 124 -3.11 0.77 -2.04
N PRO A 125 -1.91 0.83 -2.65
CA PRO A 125 -1.73 1.49 -3.94
C PRO A 125 -2.44 0.77 -5.09
N GLU A 126 -2.66 -0.54 -5.00
CA GLU A 126 -3.46 -1.32 -5.97
C GLU A 126 -4.94 -0.94 -5.93
N ASN A 127 -5.46 -0.53 -4.77
CA ASN A 127 -6.82 -0.04 -4.63
C ASN A 127 -6.97 1.36 -5.23
N VAL A 128 -5.96 2.22 -5.05
CA VAL A 128 -5.88 3.53 -5.73
C VAL A 128 -5.84 3.35 -7.25
N ALA A 129 -5.02 2.40 -7.73
CA ALA A 129 -4.88 2.08 -9.15
C ALA A 129 -6.22 1.67 -9.79
N TRP A 130 -6.94 0.77 -9.13
CA TRP A 130 -8.25 0.31 -9.61
C TRP A 130 -9.30 1.42 -9.55
N LEU A 131 -9.37 2.15 -8.44
CA LEU A 131 -10.38 3.17 -8.21
C LEU A 131 -10.27 4.33 -9.21
N LEU A 132 -9.06 4.81 -9.48
CA LEU A 132 -8.80 5.93 -10.38
C LEU A 132 -8.55 5.52 -11.83
N ASN A 133 -8.54 4.21 -12.13
CA ASN A 133 -8.18 3.67 -13.43
C ASN A 133 -6.79 4.14 -13.90
N ILE A 134 -5.83 4.16 -13.00
CA ILE A 134 -4.44 4.56 -13.27
C ILE A 134 -3.46 3.41 -13.05
N ARG A 135 -2.31 3.51 -13.70
CA ARG A 135 -1.20 2.57 -13.52
C ARG A 135 0.11 3.35 -13.38
N GLY A 136 1.15 2.66 -12.90
CA GLY A 136 2.48 3.25 -12.75
C GLY A 136 3.58 2.23 -12.98
N TYR A 137 4.80 2.70 -13.16
CA TYR A 137 6.00 1.88 -13.38
C TYR A 137 6.96 1.94 -12.18
N ASN A 138 6.44 2.25 -10.99
CA ASN A 138 7.27 2.32 -9.78
C ASN A 138 7.80 0.94 -9.37
N ASN A 139 7.07 -0.11 -9.71
CA ASN A 139 7.44 -1.49 -9.45
C ASN A 139 7.78 -2.19 -10.79
N PRO A 140 8.93 -2.88 -10.92
CA PRO A 140 9.36 -3.47 -12.20
C PRO A 140 8.37 -4.49 -12.77
N ASN A 141 7.76 -5.30 -11.92
CA ASN A 141 6.92 -6.42 -12.33
C ASN A 141 5.44 -6.23 -12.00
N SER A 142 5.03 -5.01 -11.61
CA SER A 142 3.66 -4.70 -11.25
C SER A 142 3.31 -3.26 -11.61
N PRO A 143 2.26 -3.02 -12.43
CA PRO A 143 1.92 -1.68 -12.90
C PRO A 143 1.17 -0.85 -11.84
N ILE A 144 1.61 -0.89 -10.59
CA ILE A 144 0.97 -0.22 -9.46
C ILE A 144 1.63 1.15 -9.24
N PRO A 145 0.85 2.25 -9.20
CA PRO A 145 1.36 3.59 -8.89
C PRO A 145 1.67 3.70 -7.39
N ASN A 146 2.87 4.14 -7.03
CA ASN A 146 3.19 4.41 -5.63
C ASN A 146 2.42 5.65 -5.15
N SER A 147 1.24 5.41 -4.61
CA SER A 147 0.30 6.45 -4.21
C SER A 147 -0.63 6.00 -3.09
N ARG A 148 -1.24 6.96 -2.41
CA ARG A 148 -2.31 6.77 -1.44
C ARG A 148 -3.39 7.79 -1.71
N LEU A 149 -4.59 7.59 -1.13
CA LEU A 149 -5.72 8.45 -1.43
C LEU A 149 -6.54 8.74 -0.17
N ILE A 150 -6.95 9.99 0.00
CA ILE A 150 -8.03 10.34 0.94
C ILE A 150 -9.26 10.69 0.12
N ILE A 151 -10.40 10.13 0.50
CA ILE A 151 -11.71 10.38 -0.11
C ILE A 151 -12.64 10.89 0.98
N SER A 152 -13.26 12.05 0.73
CA SER A 152 -14.30 12.61 1.57
C SER A 152 -15.70 12.24 1.04
N LYS A 153 -16.68 12.11 1.95
CA LYS A 153 -18.10 11.97 1.59
C LYS A 153 -18.64 13.18 0.80
N ASN A 154 -17.99 14.36 0.95
CA ASN A 154 -18.38 15.65 0.36
C ASN A 154 -17.66 15.96 -0.96
N ASN A 155 -17.28 14.95 -1.73
CA ASN A 155 -16.62 15.05 -3.04
C ASN A 155 -15.16 15.52 -3.06
N GLU A 156 -14.55 15.79 -1.92
CA GLU A 156 -13.11 16.04 -1.87
C GLU A 156 -12.34 14.75 -2.13
N LEU A 157 -11.16 14.91 -2.72
CA LEU A 157 -10.25 13.80 -3.03
C LEU A 157 -8.84 14.34 -3.02
N PHE A 158 -7.94 13.64 -2.33
CA PHE A 158 -6.53 14.02 -2.21
C PHE A 158 -5.65 12.82 -2.55
N LEU A 159 -4.93 12.92 -3.66
CA LEU A 159 -3.97 11.90 -4.09
C LEU A 159 -2.58 12.23 -3.53
N LEU A 160 -2.06 11.35 -2.68
CA LEU A 160 -0.71 11.44 -2.15
C LEU A 160 0.24 10.73 -3.13
N ALA A 161 1.02 11.50 -3.87
CA ALA A 161 2.01 10.98 -4.82
C ALA A 161 3.05 12.05 -5.17
N GLU A 162 4.21 11.63 -5.68
CA GLU A 162 5.23 12.55 -6.19
C GLU A 162 4.70 13.32 -7.42
N LYS A 163 4.88 14.64 -7.42
CA LYS A 163 4.42 15.54 -8.49
C LYS A 163 4.89 15.09 -9.88
N LYS A 164 6.14 14.68 -10.01
CA LYS A 164 6.72 14.23 -11.30
C LYS A 164 5.98 13.02 -11.88
N SER A 165 5.51 12.09 -11.03
CA SER A 165 4.77 10.90 -11.46
C SER A 165 3.37 11.23 -11.98
N THR A 166 2.76 12.33 -11.55
CA THR A 166 1.33 12.62 -11.76
C THR A 166 1.04 13.55 -12.93
N LEU A 167 2.05 14.16 -13.55
CA LEU A 167 1.87 15.17 -14.60
C LEU A 167 0.95 14.69 -15.74
N LYS A 168 1.10 13.44 -16.18
CA LYS A 168 0.30 12.89 -17.29
C LYS A 168 -1.17 12.74 -16.88
N ILE A 169 -1.47 12.17 -15.71
CA ILE A 169 -2.85 11.94 -15.25
C ILE A 169 -3.57 13.26 -14.89
N ILE A 170 -2.82 14.33 -14.58
CA ILE A 170 -3.39 15.68 -14.43
C ILE A 170 -3.79 16.23 -15.81
N LYS A 171 -2.93 16.11 -16.84
CA LYS A 171 -3.24 16.49 -18.23
C LYS A 171 -4.47 15.72 -18.76
N GLU A 172 -4.59 14.45 -18.42
CA GLU A 172 -5.73 13.58 -18.77
C GLU A 172 -6.99 13.83 -17.89
N LYS A 173 -6.97 14.88 -17.04
CA LYS A 173 -8.08 15.29 -16.15
C LYS A 173 -8.60 14.19 -15.22
N LYS A 174 -7.77 13.20 -14.88
CA LYS A 174 -8.11 12.19 -13.88
C LYS A 174 -8.08 12.74 -12.46
N ILE A 175 -7.15 13.64 -12.20
CA ILE A 175 -6.95 14.35 -10.94
C ILE A 175 -6.73 15.83 -11.25
N LYS A 176 -7.30 16.72 -10.46
CA LYS A 176 -7.01 18.16 -10.51
C LYS A 176 -5.70 18.47 -9.79
N LYS A 177 -5.03 19.55 -10.20
CA LYS A 177 -3.74 19.96 -9.58
C LYS A 177 -3.85 20.21 -8.07
N ASN A 178 -4.95 20.79 -7.61
CA ASN A 178 -5.23 21.07 -6.19
C ASN A 178 -5.59 19.80 -5.38
N GLN A 179 -5.84 18.69 -6.03
CA GLN A 179 -6.08 17.39 -5.38
C GLN A 179 -4.80 16.57 -5.18
N LEU A 180 -3.67 17.04 -5.74
CA LEU A 180 -2.38 16.39 -5.57
C LEU A 180 -1.68 16.93 -4.33
N ILE A 181 -1.26 16.02 -3.47
CA ILE A 181 -0.52 16.30 -2.24
C ILE A 181 0.83 15.58 -2.30
N ASP A 182 1.91 16.31 -2.06
CA ASP A 182 3.21 15.67 -1.84
C ASP A 182 3.15 14.85 -0.54
N PRO A 183 3.62 13.60 -0.52
CA PRO A 183 3.62 12.78 0.69
C PRO A 183 4.27 13.44 1.91
N LYS A 184 5.21 14.37 1.70
CA LYS A 184 5.84 15.15 2.78
C LYS A 184 4.87 16.09 3.48
N ASN A 185 3.83 16.56 2.78
CA ASN A 185 2.83 17.50 3.28
C ASN A 185 1.59 16.78 3.84
N PHE A 186 1.71 15.49 4.16
CA PHE A 186 0.58 14.71 4.67
C PHE A 186 0.06 15.24 6.01
N VAL A 187 0.95 15.64 6.91
CA VAL A 187 0.58 16.24 8.21
C VAL A 187 -0.23 17.50 7.99
N ASP A 188 0.26 18.42 7.15
CA ASP A 188 -0.42 19.70 6.86
C ASP A 188 -1.80 19.48 6.24
N LEU A 189 -1.94 18.45 5.41
CA LEU A 189 -3.24 18.06 4.87
C LEU A 189 -4.19 17.63 5.98
N ILE A 190 -3.75 16.71 6.86
CA ILE A 190 -4.57 16.20 7.96
C ILE A 190 -5.01 17.33 8.89
N GLU A 191 -4.12 18.30 9.18
CA GLU A 191 -4.44 19.45 10.02
C GLU A 191 -5.51 20.38 9.39
N LYS A 192 -5.59 20.46 8.06
CA LYS A 192 -6.56 21.29 7.33
C LYS A 192 -7.93 20.64 7.17
N LEU A 193 -8.05 19.32 7.25
CA LEU A 193 -9.32 18.62 7.11
C LEU A 193 -10.24 18.92 8.32
N LYS A 194 -11.54 19.01 8.10
CA LYS A 194 -12.54 19.15 9.16
C LYS A 194 -12.60 17.90 10.02
N ILE A 195 -12.75 18.08 11.33
CA ILE A 195 -12.88 16.97 12.29
C ILE A 195 -14.07 16.07 11.91
N GLY A 196 -13.94 14.77 12.09
CA GLY A 196 -14.97 13.79 11.76
C GLY A 196 -14.50 12.36 11.97
N ASN A 197 -15.26 11.41 11.41
CA ASN A 197 -14.99 9.99 11.48
C ASN A 197 -14.14 9.55 10.28
N PHE A 198 -13.04 8.86 10.54
CA PHE A 198 -12.10 8.41 9.50
C PHE A 198 -12.05 6.88 9.45
N ILE A 199 -12.35 6.29 8.31
CA ILE A 199 -12.17 4.85 8.10
C ILE A 199 -10.71 4.58 7.73
N LEU A 200 -10.09 3.67 8.48
CA LEU A 200 -8.76 3.11 8.23
C LEU A 200 -8.83 1.58 8.18
N ASP A 201 -8.13 1.03 7.21
CA ASP A 201 -7.88 -0.41 7.15
C ASP A 201 -6.54 -0.73 7.82
N ASN A 202 -6.59 -1.36 8.99
CA ASN A 202 -5.41 -1.70 9.79
C ASN A 202 -4.56 -2.83 9.19
N GLN A 203 -5.02 -3.49 8.11
CA GLN A 203 -4.26 -4.49 7.38
C GLN A 203 -3.30 -3.87 6.36
N SER A 204 -3.67 -2.71 5.81
CA SER A 204 -2.90 -2.02 4.75
C SER A 204 -2.30 -0.69 5.19
N CYS A 205 -2.88 -0.02 6.20
CA CYS A 205 -2.39 1.27 6.70
C CYS A 205 -1.17 1.09 7.60
N SER A 206 -0.04 1.73 7.25
CA SER A 206 1.13 1.71 8.12
C SER A 206 0.90 2.57 9.38
N ILE A 207 1.56 2.18 10.47
CA ILE A 207 1.50 2.87 11.76
C ILE A 207 1.83 4.35 11.64
N PHE A 208 2.73 4.71 10.72
CA PHE A 208 3.08 6.11 10.46
C PHE A 208 1.86 6.94 10.08
N TYR A 209 1.08 6.52 9.08
CA TYR A 209 -0.12 7.23 8.66
C TYR A 209 -1.26 7.12 9.67
N GLU A 210 -1.46 5.92 10.21
CA GLU A 210 -2.46 5.66 11.23
C GLU A 210 -2.30 6.61 12.43
N LYS A 211 -1.09 6.75 12.97
CA LYS A 211 -0.80 7.61 14.13
C LYS A 211 -1.10 9.08 13.84
N ILE A 212 -0.71 9.59 12.66
CA ILE A 212 -0.99 10.97 12.28
C ILE A 212 -2.49 11.24 12.21
N ILE A 213 -3.27 10.32 11.62
CA ILE A 213 -4.72 10.49 11.48
C ILE A 213 -5.40 10.37 12.85
N ARG A 214 -4.99 9.41 13.71
CA ARG A 214 -5.55 9.22 15.06
C ARG A 214 -5.34 10.40 15.98
N ASN A 215 -4.33 11.22 15.78
CA ASN A 215 -4.09 12.41 16.58
C ASN A 215 -5.20 13.46 16.47
N LYS A 216 -5.97 13.46 15.36
CA LYS A 216 -7.00 14.46 15.11
C LYS A 216 -8.41 13.88 14.92
N PHE A 217 -8.52 12.64 14.43
CA PHE A 217 -9.78 12.06 13.99
C PHE A 217 -10.23 10.88 14.84
N LYS A 218 -11.55 10.70 14.97
CA LYS A 218 -12.11 9.44 15.47
C LYS A 218 -11.97 8.37 14.40
N ILE A 219 -11.27 7.29 14.73
CA ILE A 219 -11.00 6.20 13.78
C ILE A 219 -12.07 5.12 13.88
N MET A 220 -12.50 4.69 12.70
CA MET A 220 -13.32 3.51 12.50
C MET A 220 -12.44 2.47 11.80
N ASP A 221 -11.97 1.47 12.55
CA ASP A 221 -11.19 0.37 11.99
C ASP A 221 -12.11 -0.54 11.17
N LYS A 222 -12.04 -0.44 9.85
CA LYS A 222 -12.81 -1.23 8.89
C LYS A 222 -11.94 -1.57 7.69
N ASP A 223 -12.18 -2.73 7.10
CA ASP A 223 -11.54 -3.13 5.85
C ASP A 223 -11.82 -2.10 4.75
N ASP A 224 -10.84 -1.87 3.89
CA ASP A 224 -11.01 -1.00 2.71
C ASP A 224 -12.08 -1.61 1.79
N PRO A 225 -13.22 -0.93 1.57
CA PRO A 225 -14.34 -1.45 0.76
C PRO A 225 -13.94 -1.71 -0.70
N ILE A 226 -12.86 -1.11 -1.16
CA ILE A 226 -12.39 -1.26 -2.54
C ILE A 226 -11.97 -2.71 -2.83
N TYR A 227 -11.45 -3.44 -1.83
CA TYR A 227 -11.16 -4.87 -1.99
C TYR A 227 -12.40 -5.65 -2.42
N LYS A 228 -13.54 -5.41 -1.77
CA LYS A 228 -14.82 -6.02 -2.15
C LYS A 228 -15.32 -5.52 -3.50
N PHE A 229 -15.21 -4.23 -3.79
CA PHE A 229 -15.69 -3.66 -5.05
C PHE A 229 -14.92 -4.20 -6.27
N LYS A 230 -13.60 -4.33 -6.17
CA LYS A 230 -12.77 -4.86 -7.26
C LYS A 230 -12.82 -6.39 -7.40
N SER A 231 -13.27 -7.11 -6.38
CA SER A 231 -13.41 -8.57 -6.45
C SER A 231 -14.52 -8.99 -7.41
N ILE A 232 -15.58 -8.17 -7.55
CA ILE A 232 -16.67 -8.38 -8.48
C ILE A 232 -16.31 -7.74 -9.82
N LYS A 233 -16.01 -8.56 -10.81
CA LYS A 233 -15.57 -8.11 -12.13
C LYS A 233 -16.76 -7.68 -13.00
N ASN A 234 -16.58 -6.59 -13.77
CA ASN A 234 -17.53 -6.21 -14.80
C ASN A 234 -17.34 -7.06 -16.09
N SER A 235 -18.25 -6.92 -17.07
CA SER A 235 -18.21 -7.69 -18.32
C SER A 235 -16.93 -7.51 -19.11
N ASP A 236 -16.39 -6.28 -19.18
CA ASP A 236 -15.16 -5.99 -19.91
C ASP A 236 -13.93 -6.60 -19.21
N GLU A 237 -13.87 -6.51 -17.85
CA GLU A 237 -12.83 -7.15 -17.06
C GLU A 237 -12.84 -8.67 -17.24
N ILE A 238 -14.04 -9.30 -17.28
CA ILE A 238 -14.18 -10.75 -17.52
C ILE A 238 -13.71 -11.11 -18.93
N LYS A 239 -14.17 -10.37 -19.95
CA LYS A 239 -13.76 -10.57 -21.34
C LYS A 239 -12.24 -10.51 -21.51
N HIS A 240 -11.62 -9.48 -20.99
CA HIS A 240 -10.16 -9.32 -21.08
C HIS A 240 -9.39 -10.39 -20.29
N MET A 241 -9.93 -10.86 -19.18
CA MET A 241 -9.34 -11.96 -18.42
C MET A 241 -9.38 -13.26 -19.23
N ILE A 242 -10.50 -13.59 -19.84
CA ILE A 242 -10.64 -14.78 -20.71
C ILE A 242 -9.63 -14.71 -21.86
N GLU A 243 -9.52 -13.57 -22.55
CA GLU A 243 -8.56 -13.40 -23.64
C GLU A 243 -7.09 -13.49 -23.16
N ALA A 244 -6.78 -12.95 -22.00
CA ALA A 244 -5.44 -13.07 -21.42
C ALA A 244 -5.08 -14.53 -21.11
N HIS A 245 -6.01 -15.28 -20.49
CA HIS A 245 -5.80 -16.70 -20.19
C HIS A 245 -5.66 -17.58 -21.44
N LYS A 246 -6.40 -17.29 -22.52
CA LYS A 246 -6.23 -17.99 -23.81
C LYS A 246 -4.81 -17.79 -24.36
N LYS A 247 -4.30 -16.55 -24.34
CA LYS A 247 -2.94 -16.24 -24.81
C LYS A 247 -1.87 -16.88 -23.96
N ASP A 248 -2.05 -16.84 -22.63
CA ASP A 248 -1.14 -17.44 -21.67
C ASP A 248 -1.08 -18.97 -21.82
N GLY A 249 -2.25 -19.62 -21.91
CA GLY A 249 -2.36 -21.07 -22.17
C GLY A 249 -1.71 -21.48 -23.47
N LEU A 250 -1.89 -20.71 -24.56
CA LEU A 250 -1.24 -20.97 -25.83
C LEU A 250 0.29 -20.85 -25.73
N ALA A 251 0.79 -19.83 -25.03
CA ALA A 251 2.22 -19.64 -24.83
C ALA A 251 2.84 -20.80 -24.01
N LEU A 252 2.16 -21.21 -22.94
CA LEU A 252 2.59 -22.36 -22.13
C LEU A 252 2.59 -23.68 -22.93
N THR A 253 1.54 -23.93 -23.71
CA THR A 253 1.46 -25.11 -24.57
C THR A 253 2.62 -25.16 -25.57
N ARG A 254 2.91 -24.03 -26.24
CA ARG A 254 4.06 -23.93 -27.16
C ARG A 254 5.42 -24.08 -26.51
N PHE A 255 5.52 -23.74 -25.23
CA PHE A 255 6.78 -23.91 -24.47
C PHE A 255 7.02 -25.37 -24.06
N ILE A 256 5.94 -26.13 -23.81
CA ILE A 256 6.04 -27.54 -23.40
C ILE A 256 6.28 -28.46 -24.62
N HIS A 257 5.77 -28.13 -25.81
CA HIS A 257 5.92 -28.84 -27.07
C HIS A 257 7.03 -28.24 -27.93
#